data_49052514e791cd2b7219f33b67c3c349
#
_entry.id   49052514e791cd2b7219f33b67c3c349
#
_cell.length_a   1.000
_cell.length_b   1.000
_cell.length_c   1.000
_cell.angle_alpha   90.00
_cell.angle_beta   90.00
_cell.angle_gamma   90.00
#
_symmetry.space_group_name_H-M   'P 1'
#
loop_
_entity.id
_entity.type
_entity.pdbx_description
1 polymer ?
#
loop_
_entity_poly.entity_id
_entity_poly.type
_entity_poly.pdbx_seq_one_letter_code
_entity_poly.pdbx_strand_id
1 'polypeptide(L)'
;RTLERGLTYRCGTASNLGVALPTPQFAVLDQPSTASLFQTINRLGAKADFVILDAAGADSPIFRRVVALADTLVTPVNASFVDLELLGRLHPVSSMPGCAGCFGQTVATLREEKLAHKMGRIEWVVVKNRVRAAEKRQLARVDAALQRLSVAQDFRIAEGLSERVAFRELFQFGLTHLDLELIPE
;
A
#
# COMPACT_ATOMS: atom_id res chain seq x y z
N ARG A 1 -7.75 -8.08 10.18
CA ARG A 1 -9.21 -8.35 10.28
C ARG A 1 -9.91 -8.25 8.92
N THR A 2 -9.70 -7.19 8.11
CA THR A 2 -10.35 -7.05 6.79
C THR A 2 -9.84 -8.10 5.81
N LEU A 3 -8.52 -8.29 5.71
CA LEU A 3 -7.90 -9.31 4.88
C LEU A 3 -8.35 -10.73 5.28
N GLU A 4 -8.36 -11.02 6.57
CA GLU A 4 -8.82 -12.30 7.12
C GLU A 4 -10.26 -12.62 6.73
N ARG A 5 -11.17 -11.64 6.81
CA ARG A 5 -12.55 -11.78 6.32
C ARG A 5 -12.61 -12.08 4.83
N GLY A 6 -11.86 -11.32 4.02
CA GLY A 6 -11.82 -11.53 2.58
C GLY A 6 -11.36 -12.93 2.22
N LEU A 7 -10.34 -13.46 2.89
CA LEU A 7 -9.85 -14.82 2.67
C LEU A 7 -10.84 -15.89 3.15
N THR A 8 -11.54 -15.65 4.25
CA THR A 8 -12.63 -16.55 4.70
C THR A 8 -13.76 -16.59 3.68
N TYR A 9 -14.18 -15.44 3.16
CA TYR A 9 -15.21 -15.38 2.11
C TYR A 9 -14.74 -16.09 0.84
N ARG A 10 -13.47 -15.89 0.44
CA ARG A 10 -12.87 -16.55 -0.73
C ARG A 10 -12.92 -18.07 -0.64
N CYS A 11 -12.57 -18.64 0.50
CA CYS A 11 -12.67 -20.09 0.72
C CYS A 11 -14.11 -20.59 0.59
N GLY A 12 -15.08 -19.86 1.16
CA GLY A 12 -16.49 -20.18 1.03
C GLY A 12 -16.98 -20.11 -0.40
N THR A 13 -16.63 -19.06 -1.13
CA THR A 13 -16.99 -18.89 -2.55
C THR A 13 -16.38 -19.98 -3.42
N ALA A 14 -15.11 -20.31 -3.25
CA ALA A 14 -14.43 -21.38 -3.98
C ALA A 14 -15.14 -22.74 -3.77
N SER A 15 -15.49 -23.04 -2.51
CA SER A 15 -16.23 -24.26 -2.15
C SER A 15 -17.62 -24.30 -2.81
N ASN A 16 -18.36 -23.20 -2.76
CA ASN A 16 -19.71 -23.13 -3.32
C ASN A 16 -19.75 -23.25 -4.84
N LEU A 17 -18.73 -22.69 -5.52
CA LEU A 17 -18.60 -22.74 -6.98
C LEU A 17 -17.88 -24.00 -7.49
N GLY A 18 -17.30 -24.80 -6.59
CA GLY A 18 -16.52 -25.98 -6.96
C GLY A 18 -15.25 -25.64 -7.74
N VAL A 19 -14.69 -24.42 -7.58
CA VAL A 19 -13.49 -23.96 -8.28
C VAL A 19 -12.30 -23.81 -7.32
N ALA A 20 -11.09 -24.04 -7.84
CA ALA A 20 -9.88 -23.80 -7.09
C ALA A 20 -9.41 -22.35 -7.29
N LEU A 21 -9.67 -21.49 -6.32
CA LEU A 21 -9.18 -20.12 -6.33
C LEU A 21 -7.81 -20.04 -5.62
N PRO A 22 -6.77 -19.49 -6.27
CA PRO A 22 -5.47 -19.29 -5.63
C PRO A 22 -5.62 -18.48 -4.35
N THR A 23 -5.17 -19.03 -3.23
CA THR A 23 -5.26 -18.36 -1.93
C THR A 23 -3.85 -18.22 -1.36
N PRO A 24 -3.39 -16.99 -1.08
CA PRO A 24 -2.07 -16.77 -0.50
C PRO A 24 -2.03 -17.31 0.94
N GLN A 25 -0.86 -17.75 1.39
CA GLN A 25 -0.65 -17.98 2.80
C GLN A 25 -0.61 -16.65 3.54
N PHE A 26 -1.22 -16.57 4.71
CA PHE A 26 -1.23 -15.36 5.50
C PHE A 26 -1.13 -15.63 7.01
N ALA A 27 -0.75 -14.61 7.76
CA ALA A 27 -0.85 -14.58 9.21
C ALA A 27 -1.30 -13.20 9.66
N VAL A 28 -2.15 -13.17 10.68
CA VAL A 28 -2.53 -11.93 11.38
C VAL A 28 -1.68 -11.85 12.63
N LEU A 29 -0.95 -10.73 12.76
CA LEU A 29 -0.10 -10.46 13.92
C LEU A 29 -0.68 -9.30 14.71
N ASP A 30 -0.99 -9.52 15.96
CA ASP A 30 -1.41 -8.47 16.90
C ASP A 30 -0.20 -8.06 17.73
N GLN A 31 0.24 -6.81 17.59
CA GLN A 31 1.40 -6.23 18.28
C GLN A 31 2.64 -7.14 18.33
N PRO A 32 3.14 -7.63 17.18
CA PRO A 32 4.21 -8.59 17.17
C PRO A 32 5.51 -7.99 17.71
N SER A 33 6.28 -8.80 18.42
CA SER A 33 7.68 -8.49 18.68
C SER A 33 8.48 -8.52 17.38
N THR A 34 9.65 -7.89 17.35
CA THR A 34 10.54 -7.96 16.19
C THR A 34 10.89 -9.40 15.83
N ALA A 35 11.16 -10.22 16.83
CA ALA A 35 11.49 -11.64 16.62
C ALA A 35 10.34 -12.43 16.00
N SER A 36 9.11 -12.26 16.52
CA SER A 36 7.93 -12.96 15.97
C SER A 36 7.57 -12.49 14.55
N LEU A 37 7.77 -11.22 14.25
CA LEU A 37 7.60 -10.69 12.89
C LEU A 37 8.60 -11.37 11.92
N PHE A 38 9.89 -11.39 12.27
CA PHE A 38 10.92 -12.05 11.45
C PHE A 38 10.66 -13.54 11.26
N GLN A 39 10.30 -14.25 12.33
CA GLN A 39 9.98 -15.68 12.24
C GLN A 39 8.81 -15.93 11.29
N THR A 40 7.78 -15.08 11.36
CA THR A 40 6.60 -15.22 10.48
C THR A 40 6.94 -14.91 9.03
N ILE A 41 7.71 -13.85 8.77
CA ILE A 41 8.19 -13.50 7.44
C ILE A 41 9.01 -14.65 6.85
N ASN A 42 9.98 -15.19 7.59
CA ASN A 42 10.81 -16.30 7.13
C ASN A 42 9.99 -17.56 6.86
N ARG A 43 9.05 -17.88 7.74
CA ARG A 43 8.23 -19.08 7.61
C ARG A 43 7.30 -19.02 6.39
N LEU A 44 6.60 -17.89 6.19
CA LEU A 44 5.65 -17.71 5.09
C LEU A 44 6.37 -17.38 3.78
N GLY A 45 7.48 -16.63 3.86
CA GLY A 45 8.24 -16.19 2.70
C GLY A 45 9.16 -17.24 2.09
N ALA A 46 9.45 -18.35 2.79
CA ALA A 46 10.44 -19.35 2.35
C ALA A 46 10.19 -19.95 0.95
N LYS A 47 8.94 -19.91 0.47
CA LYS A 47 8.51 -20.42 -0.85
C LYS A 47 7.71 -19.40 -1.64
N ALA A 48 7.76 -18.12 -1.25
CA ALA A 48 7.01 -17.05 -1.88
C ALA A 48 7.95 -16.16 -2.69
N ASP A 49 7.51 -15.74 -3.87
CA ASP A 49 8.22 -14.76 -4.68
C ASP A 49 8.10 -13.36 -4.07
N PHE A 50 6.99 -13.09 -3.39
CA PHE A 50 6.70 -11.82 -2.72
C PHE A 50 6.12 -12.04 -1.32
N VAL A 51 6.54 -11.20 -0.37
CA VAL A 51 5.95 -11.09 0.95
C VAL A 51 5.33 -9.71 1.10
N ILE A 52 4.03 -9.64 1.30
CA ILE A 52 3.29 -8.38 1.47
C ILE A 52 3.00 -8.19 2.96
N LEU A 53 3.47 -7.06 3.51
CA LEU A 53 3.23 -6.65 4.88
C LEU A 53 2.19 -5.52 4.89
N ASP A 54 0.95 -5.83 5.28
CA ASP A 54 -0.12 -4.84 5.44
C ASP A 54 -0.06 -4.26 6.85
N ALA A 55 0.33 -3.00 6.96
CA ALA A 55 0.48 -2.30 8.22
C ALA A 55 -0.53 -1.15 8.34
N ALA A 56 -1.00 -0.89 9.56
CA ALA A 56 -1.85 0.26 9.82
C ALA A 56 -1.12 1.56 9.47
N GLY A 57 -1.83 2.50 8.81
CA GLY A 57 -1.28 3.77 8.34
C GLY A 57 -0.93 4.79 9.43
N ALA A 58 -0.83 4.38 10.70
CA ALA A 58 -0.41 5.22 11.80
C ALA A 58 1.08 5.06 12.07
N ASP A 59 1.78 6.16 12.37
CA ASP A 59 3.18 6.11 12.81
C ASP A 59 3.26 5.40 14.17
N SER A 60 3.65 4.15 14.12
CA SER A 60 3.77 3.26 15.28
C SER A 60 5.09 2.49 15.23
N PRO A 61 5.57 1.97 16.38
CA PRO A 61 6.78 1.15 16.38
C PRO A 61 6.72 -0.05 15.44
N ILE A 62 5.53 -0.65 15.26
CA ILE A 62 5.37 -1.78 14.34
C ILE A 62 5.42 -1.32 12.88
N PHE A 63 4.81 -0.18 12.54
CA PHE A 63 4.90 0.41 11.21
C PHE A 63 6.36 0.67 10.82
N ARG A 64 7.13 1.34 11.71
CA ARG A 64 8.55 1.62 11.48
C ARG A 64 9.37 0.36 11.24
N ARG A 65 9.11 -0.72 11.99
CA ARG A 65 9.76 -2.02 11.80
C ARG A 65 9.42 -2.64 10.45
N VAL A 66 8.15 -2.61 10.06
CA VAL A 66 7.69 -3.14 8.78
C VAL A 66 8.35 -2.39 7.62
N VAL A 67 8.38 -1.06 7.67
CA VAL A 67 9.02 -0.24 6.63
C VAL A 67 10.53 -0.48 6.57
N ALA A 68 11.20 -0.62 7.72
CA ALA A 68 12.64 -0.90 7.76
C ALA A 68 12.99 -2.26 7.12
N LEU A 69 12.10 -3.23 7.18
CA LEU A 69 12.28 -4.54 6.55
C LEU A 69 11.96 -4.54 5.05
N ALA A 70 11.10 -3.67 4.59
CA ALA A 70 10.63 -3.66 3.22
C ALA A 70 11.72 -3.27 2.22
N ASP A 71 11.77 -3.94 1.07
CA ASP A 71 12.55 -3.51 -0.09
C ASP A 71 11.78 -2.44 -0.88
N THR A 72 10.46 -2.58 -0.91
CA THR A 72 9.55 -1.63 -1.56
C THR A 72 8.45 -1.21 -0.59
N LEU A 73 8.31 0.10 -0.38
CA LEU A 73 7.20 0.69 0.35
C LEU A 73 6.15 1.18 -0.65
N VAL A 74 4.96 0.61 -0.62
CA VAL A 74 3.82 1.08 -1.42
C VAL A 74 2.88 1.88 -0.53
N THR A 75 2.66 3.15 -0.90
CA THR A 75 1.79 4.07 -0.17
C THR A 75 0.58 4.43 -1.01
N PRO A 76 -0.61 3.87 -0.75
CA PRO A 76 -1.83 4.32 -1.40
C PRO A 76 -2.27 5.66 -0.82
N VAL A 77 -2.60 6.61 -1.70
CA VAL A 77 -3.12 7.94 -1.35
C VAL A 77 -4.40 8.23 -2.14
N ASN A 78 -5.40 8.85 -1.52
CA ASN A 78 -6.52 9.32 -2.31
C ASN A 78 -6.10 10.54 -3.15
N ALA A 79 -6.83 10.82 -4.22
CA ALA A 79 -6.59 11.98 -5.08
C ALA A 79 -7.07 13.28 -4.40
N SER A 80 -6.49 13.61 -3.25
CA SER A 80 -6.84 14.72 -2.37
C SER A 80 -5.60 15.45 -1.88
N PHE A 81 -5.65 16.78 -1.82
CA PHE A 81 -4.56 17.59 -1.26
C PHE A 81 -4.31 17.30 0.23
N VAL A 82 -5.35 16.91 0.97
CA VAL A 82 -5.20 16.52 2.39
C VAL A 82 -4.30 15.31 2.54
N ASP A 83 -4.47 14.29 1.68
CA ASP A 83 -3.62 13.11 1.69
C ASP A 83 -2.18 13.44 1.24
N LEU A 84 -2.03 14.36 0.28
CA LEU A 84 -0.71 14.79 -0.19
C LEU A 84 0.09 15.54 0.88
N GLU A 85 -0.56 16.25 1.80
CA GLU A 85 0.11 16.94 2.92
C GLU A 85 0.87 15.96 3.85
N LEU A 86 0.45 14.72 3.93
CA LEU A 86 1.16 13.68 4.67
C LEU A 86 2.52 13.35 4.03
N LEU A 87 2.59 13.40 2.71
CA LEU A 87 3.82 13.19 1.94
C LEU A 87 4.71 14.44 2.02
N GLY A 88 4.14 15.62 1.73
CA GLY A 88 4.86 16.88 1.71
C GLY A 88 3.95 18.07 1.49
N ARG A 89 4.38 19.22 1.99
CA ARG A 89 3.64 20.48 1.82
C ARG A 89 4.09 21.20 0.56
N LEU A 90 3.12 21.74 -0.15
CA LEU A 90 3.35 22.63 -1.29
C LEU A 90 3.03 24.07 -0.88
N HIS A 91 3.86 25.01 -1.31
CA HIS A 91 3.58 26.43 -1.08
C HIS A 91 2.29 26.85 -1.82
N PRO A 92 1.33 27.48 -1.14
CA PRO A 92 0.00 27.73 -1.72
C PRO A 92 0.00 28.54 -3.02
N VAL A 93 0.94 29.51 -3.14
CA VAL A 93 1.04 30.41 -4.30
C VAL A 93 1.99 29.88 -5.35
N SER A 94 3.23 29.55 -4.98
CA SER A 94 4.26 29.11 -5.93
C SER A 94 4.15 27.65 -6.34
N SER A 95 3.35 26.86 -5.60
CA SER A 95 3.29 25.40 -5.74
C SER A 95 4.63 24.68 -5.65
N MET A 96 5.66 25.36 -5.15
CA MET A 96 6.97 24.75 -4.91
C MET A 96 6.90 23.80 -3.71
N PRO A 97 7.64 22.69 -3.74
CA PRO A 97 7.78 21.83 -2.57
C PRO A 97 8.35 22.63 -1.40
N GLY A 98 7.69 22.55 -0.27
CA GLY A 98 8.18 23.08 1.00
C GLY A 98 8.84 21.97 1.82
N CYS A 99 8.46 21.85 3.10
CA CYS A 99 8.96 20.77 3.95
C CYS A 99 8.25 19.45 3.66
N ALA A 100 8.93 18.34 3.99
CA ALA A 100 8.30 17.02 4.00
C ALA A 100 7.11 17.01 4.97
N GLY A 101 6.06 16.27 4.62
CA GLY A 101 4.96 15.98 5.54
C GLY A 101 5.39 14.98 6.62
N CYS A 102 4.57 14.77 7.62
CA CYS A 102 4.93 13.89 8.73
C CYS A 102 5.27 12.46 8.28
N PHE A 103 4.50 11.91 7.34
CA PHE A 103 4.78 10.60 6.77
C PHE A 103 6.05 10.62 5.91
N GLY A 104 6.22 11.64 5.06
CA GLY A 104 7.42 11.82 4.25
C GLY A 104 8.69 11.90 5.10
N GLN A 105 8.66 12.61 6.22
CA GLN A 105 9.77 12.68 7.18
C GLN A 105 10.08 11.31 7.79
N THR A 106 9.05 10.56 8.22
CA THR A 106 9.22 9.22 8.76
C THR A 106 9.89 8.29 7.74
N VAL A 107 9.44 8.32 6.48
CA VAL A 107 10.04 7.50 5.42
C VAL A 107 11.48 7.92 5.15
N ALA A 108 11.78 9.21 5.09
CA ALA A 108 13.15 9.71 4.88
C ALA A 108 14.10 9.22 5.97
N THR A 109 13.71 9.36 7.25
CA THR A 109 14.47 8.87 8.39
C THR A 109 14.74 7.37 8.31
N LEU A 110 13.72 6.57 8.02
CA LEU A 110 13.87 5.12 7.91
C LEU A 110 14.75 4.67 6.74
N ARG A 111 14.72 5.42 5.63
CA ARG A 111 15.62 5.19 4.49
C ARG A 111 17.08 5.47 4.86
N GLU A 112 17.34 6.57 5.56
CA GLU A 112 18.68 6.92 6.05
C GLU A 112 19.20 5.88 7.04
N GLU A 113 18.39 5.48 8.01
CA GLU A 113 18.73 4.43 8.99
C GLU A 113 19.07 3.11 8.30
N LYS A 114 18.24 2.69 7.34
CA LYS A 114 18.46 1.45 6.58
C LYS A 114 19.78 1.48 5.81
N LEU A 115 20.09 2.60 5.15
CA LEU A 115 21.35 2.81 4.45
C LEU A 115 22.55 2.81 5.40
N ALA A 116 22.45 3.50 6.55
CA ALA A 116 23.50 3.54 7.57
C ALA A 116 23.85 2.14 8.10
N HIS A 117 22.85 1.26 8.22
CA HIS A 117 23.03 -0.13 8.64
C HIS A 117 23.39 -1.10 7.50
N LYS A 118 23.64 -0.60 6.28
CA LYS A 118 23.97 -1.40 5.08
C LYS A 118 22.90 -2.46 4.74
N MET A 119 21.65 -2.19 5.07
CA MET A 119 20.52 -3.10 4.83
C MET A 119 19.84 -2.89 3.46
N GLY A 120 20.47 -2.14 2.57
CA GLY A 120 19.91 -1.81 1.26
C GLY A 120 19.09 -0.53 1.25
N ARG A 121 18.38 -0.30 0.15
CA ARG A 121 17.57 0.90 -0.08
C ARG A 121 16.08 0.52 -0.09
N ILE A 122 15.22 1.41 0.40
CA ILE A 122 13.77 1.27 0.26
C ILE A 122 13.35 2.01 -1.02
N GLU A 123 12.80 1.29 -1.98
CA GLU A 123 12.08 1.91 -3.09
C GLU A 123 10.74 2.40 -2.58
N TRP A 124 10.44 3.69 -2.74
CA TRP A 124 9.16 4.24 -2.32
C TRP A 124 8.27 4.47 -3.53
N VAL A 125 7.10 3.84 -3.52
CA VAL A 125 6.10 3.91 -4.58
C VAL A 125 4.82 4.51 -4.01
N VAL A 126 4.34 5.58 -4.60
CA VAL A 126 3.06 6.19 -4.26
C VAL A 126 2.05 5.86 -5.35
N VAL A 127 0.89 5.35 -4.96
CA VAL A 127 -0.18 4.96 -5.87
C VAL A 127 -1.47 5.71 -5.54
N LYS A 128 -2.07 6.37 -6.53
CA LYS A 128 -3.38 7.00 -6.33
C LYS A 128 -4.45 5.94 -6.20
N ASN A 129 -5.29 6.06 -5.18
CA ASN A 129 -6.40 5.16 -4.92
C ASN A 129 -7.74 5.90 -5.05
N ARG A 130 -8.80 5.17 -5.36
CA ARG A 130 -10.17 5.70 -5.52
C ARG A 130 -10.26 6.89 -6.46
N VAL A 131 -9.57 6.80 -7.59
CA VAL A 131 -9.57 7.87 -8.60
C VAL A 131 -10.94 7.93 -9.29
N ARG A 132 -11.57 9.12 -9.26
CA ARG A 132 -12.86 9.39 -9.91
C ARG A 132 -12.63 10.12 -11.21
N ALA A 133 -12.93 9.48 -12.33
CA ALA A 133 -12.72 10.06 -13.66
C ALA A 133 -13.54 11.34 -13.93
N ALA A 134 -14.62 11.56 -13.18
CA ALA A 134 -15.44 12.78 -13.30
C ALA A 134 -14.72 14.06 -12.81
N GLU A 135 -13.74 13.95 -11.92
CA GLU A 135 -13.06 15.09 -11.27
C GLU A 135 -11.79 15.53 -12.02
N LYS A 136 -11.84 15.61 -13.34
CA LYS A 136 -10.66 15.84 -14.20
C LYS A 136 -9.78 17.03 -13.80
N ARG A 137 -10.41 18.19 -13.46
CA ARG A 137 -9.65 19.40 -13.07
C ARG A 137 -8.91 19.24 -11.77
N GLN A 138 -9.55 18.60 -10.78
CA GLN A 138 -8.93 18.32 -9.49
C GLN A 138 -7.80 17.30 -9.65
N LEU A 139 -8.04 16.24 -10.42
CA LEU A 139 -7.03 15.22 -10.72
C LEU A 139 -5.77 15.81 -11.35
N ALA A 140 -5.93 16.68 -12.36
CA ALA A 140 -4.80 17.34 -13.00
C ALA A 140 -3.97 18.19 -12.01
N ARG A 141 -4.62 18.88 -11.07
CA ARG A 141 -3.93 19.65 -10.02
C ARG A 141 -3.22 18.73 -9.02
N VAL A 142 -3.87 17.65 -8.60
CA VAL A 142 -3.29 16.65 -7.71
C VAL A 142 -2.11 15.96 -8.37
N ASP A 143 -2.21 15.62 -9.66
CA ASP A 143 -1.13 14.99 -10.43
C ASP A 143 0.08 15.92 -10.53
N ALA A 144 -0.13 17.20 -10.83
CA ALA A 144 0.95 18.18 -10.86
C ALA A 144 1.64 18.36 -9.50
N ALA A 145 0.84 18.34 -8.41
CA ALA A 145 1.36 18.40 -7.06
C ALA A 145 2.18 17.14 -6.71
N LEU A 146 1.64 15.97 -7.02
CA LEU A 146 2.27 14.67 -6.75
C LEU A 146 3.60 14.52 -7.51
N GLN A 147 3.67 14.99 -8.77
CA GLN A 147 4.91 15.02 -9.56
C GLN A 147 6.00 15.88 -8.89
N ARG A 148 5.64 17.05 -8.36
CA ARG A 148 6.61 17.90 -7.65
C ARG A 148 7.09 17.24 -6.36
N LEU A 149 6.17 16.64 -5.60
CA LEU A 149 6.52 15.91 -4.37
C LEU A 149 7.37 14.68 -4.65
N SER A 150 7.14 13.98 -5.77
CA SER A 150 7.93 12.80 -6.13
C SER A 150 9.41 13.13 -6.34
N VAL A 151 9.69 14.27 -6.95
CA VAL A 151 11.08 14.75 -7.12
C VAL A 151 11.67 15.17 -5.76
N ALA A 152 10.91 15.90 -4.94
CA ALA A 152 11.39 16.43 -3.67
C ALA A 152 11.60 15.34 -2.60
N GLN A 153 10.81 14.28 -2.62
CA GLN A 153 10.82 13.20 -1.61
C GLN A 153 11.40 11.90 -2.15
N ASP A 154 11.85 11.88 -3.41
CA ASP A 154 12.42 10.72 -4.06
C ASP A 154 11.54 9.48 -3.98
N PHE A 155 10.33 9.57 -4.54
CA PHE A 155 9.44 8.42 -4.73
C PHE A 155 8.97 8.29 -6.19
N ARG A 156 8.62 7.07 -6.58
CA ARG A 156 8.03 6.77 -7.86
C ARG A 156 6.50 6.83 -7.77
N ILE A 157 5.86 7.40 -8.77
CA ILE A 157 4.40 7.39 -8.90
C ILE A 157 4.02 6.18 -9.75
N ALA A 158 3.16 5.32 -9.21
CA ALA A 158 2.55 4.24 -9.98
C ALA A 158 1.18 4.66 -10.53
N GLU A 159 0.71 3.90 -11.50
CA GLU A 159 -0.62 4.06 -12.07
C GLU A 159 -1.70 3.95 -11.00
N GLY A 160 -2.71 4.78 -11.09
CA GLY A 160 -3.75 4.86 -10.06
C GLY A 160 -4.84 3.82 -10.21
N LEU A 161 -5.51 3.50 -9.11
CA LEU A 161 -6.66 2.62 -9.08
C LEU A 161 -7.96 3.44 -9.11
N SER A 162 -8.79 3.21 -10.11
CA SER A 162 -10.11 3.85 -10.22
C SER A 162 -11.05 3.38 -9.12
N GLU A 163 -11.92 4.28 -8.65
CA GLU A 163 -13.01 3.89 -7.77
C GLU A 163 -14.07 3.14 -8.59
N ARG A 164 -14.27 1.87 -8.28
CA ARG A 164 -15.28 1.02 -8.93
C ARG A 164 -16.14 0.32 -7.90
N VAL A 165 -17.43 0.30 -8.15
CA VAL A 165 -18.43 -0.41 -7.30
C VAL A 165 -18.09 -1.91 -7.26
N ALA A 166 -17.70 -2.48 -8.39
CA ALA A 166 -17.35 -3.89 -8.51
C ALA A 166 -16.30 -4.35 -7.47
N PHE A 167 -15.31 -3.51 -7.12
CA PHE A 167 -14.32 -3.88 -6.09
C PHE A 167 -14.95 -4.09 -4.70
N ARG A 168 -16.02 -3.36 -4.38
CA ARG A 168 -16.74 -3.51 -3.10
C ARG A 168 -17.68 -4.71 -3.12
N GLU A 169 -18.31 -4.98 -4.24
CA GLU A 169 -19.21 -6.11 -4.43
C GLU A 169 -18.44 -7.43 -4.41
N LEU A 170 -17.33 -7.52 -5.15
CA LEU A 170 -16.47 -8.70 -5.18
C LEU A 170 -15.86 -9.03 -3.81
N PHE A 171 -15.58 -8.02 -3.00
CA PHE A 171 -15.05 -8.23 -1.65
C PHE A 171 -15.95 -9.07 -0.76
N GLN A 172 -17.28 -8.98 -0.92
CA GLN A 172 -18.24 -9.78 -0.14
C GLN A 172 -18.10 -11.28 -0.42
N PHE A 173 -17.53 -11.63 -1.57
CA PHE A 173 -17.26 -13.01 -1.96
C PHE A 173 -15.78 -13.39 -1.78
N GLY A 174 -14.97 -12.49 -1.25
CA GLY A 174 -13.52 -12.66 -1.15
C GLY A 174 -12.82 -12.72 -2.50
N LEU A 175 -13.43 -12.14 -3.52
CA LEU A 175 -12.94 -12.12 -4.90
C LEU A 175 -12.29 -10.79 -5.23
N THR A 176 -11.41 -10.84 -6.19
CA THR A 176 -10.81 -9.69 -6.87
C THR A 176 -11.24 -9.67 -8.35
N HIS A 177 -10.95 -8.59 -9.04
CA HIS A 177 -11.23 -8.51 -10.47
C HIS A 177 -10.45 -9.55 -11.30
N LEU A 178 -9.30 -9.97 -10.81
CA LEU A 178 -8.48 -11.00 -11.47
C LEU A 178 -9.10 -12.41 -11.39
N ASP A 179 -10.02 -12.61 -10.46
CA ASP A 179 -10.67 -13.92 -10.27
C ASP A 179 -11.83 -14.15 -11.24
N LEU A 180 -12.35 -13.09 -11.88
CA LEU A 180 -13.51 -13.18 -12.76
C LEU A 180 -13.27 -14.09 -13.96
N GLU A 181 -12.02 -14.21 -14.43
CA GLU A 181 -11.64 -15.11 -15.52
C GLU A 181 -11.61 -16.60 -15.10
N LEU A 182 -11.58 -16.86 -13.78
CA LEU A 182 -11.50 -18.21 -13.21
C LEU A 182 -12.88 -18.75 -12.82
N ILE A 183 -13.91 -17.91 -12.84
CA ILE A 183 -15.27 -18.28 -12.44
C ILE A 183 -16.06 -18.63 -13.68
N PRO A 184 -16.65 -19.84 -13.77
CA PRO A 184 -17.54 -20.21 -14.88
C PRO A 184 -18.76 -19.30 -14.93
N GLU A 185 -19.27 -19.04 -16.14
CA GLU A 185 -20.50 -18.28 -16.39
C GLU A 185 -21.75 -18.95 -15.76
#